data_891f27fc055095b03e1adbf661ecf42d
#
_entry.id   891f27fc055095b03e1adbf661ecf42d
#
_cell.length_a   1.000
_cell.length_b   1.000
_cell.length_c   1.000
_cell.angle_alpha   90.00
_cell.angle_beta   90.00
_cell.angle_gamma   90.00
#
_symmetry.space_group_name_H-M   'P 1'
#
loop_
_entity.id
_entity.type
_entity.pdbx_description
1 polymer ?
#
loop_
_entity_poly.entity_id
_entity_poly.type
_entity_poly.pdbx_seq_one_letter_code
_entity_poly.pdbx_strand_id
1 'polypeptide(L)'
;TTIENAHFNVYREHMMGQPIKGDRDYVSTLSVENLRDYHTANYYGENIVVVATGDVSHEQIVDQVEQAFSSLPAKTSVPTSNTEKSVYVPAILFIRDDEMINSNVGIFYDAPGVKDEDYYSFLLLKHLFGTYRIDENAGHLNDVHKQYNSMHSMLGDLPDVTKANSHYFAYSDCGIFGNYFFGNEVFTR
;
A
#
# COMPACT_ATOMS: atom_id res chain seq x y z
N THR A 1 2.53 6.02 -9.41
CA THR A 1 3.54 4.95 -9.24
C THR A 1 3.04 3.62 -9.80
N THR A 2 3.92 2.64 -10.04
CA THR A 2 3.53 1.31 -10.55
C THR A 2 2.54 0.60 -9.62
N ILE A 3 2.69 0.76 -8.31
CA ILE A 3 1.80 0.18 -7.30
C ILE A 3 0.41 0.85 -7.33
N GLU A 4 0.34 2.17 -7.41
CA GLU A 4 -0.95 2.89 -7.57
C GLU A 4 -1.65 2.52 -8.87
N ASN A 5 -0.88 2.42 -9.97
CA ASN A 5 -1.40 1.96 -11.25
C ASN A 5 -1.94 0.52 -11.19
N ALA A 6 -1.30 -0.36 -10.43
CA ALA A 6 -1.82 -1.72 -10.21
C ALA A 6 -3.18 -1.66 -9.49
N HIS A 7 -3.30 -0.93 -8.38
CA HIS A 7 -4.58 -0.76 -7.67
C HIS A 7 -5.67 -0.15 -8.56
N PHE A 8 -5.34 0.93 -9.28
CA PHE A 8 -6.27 1.58 -10.19
C PHE A 8 -6.80 0.62 -11.25
N ASN A 9 -5.94 -0.23 -11.82
CA ASN A 9 -6.36 -1.12 -12.89
C ASN A 9 -7.18 -2.31 -12.43
N VAL A 10 -6.86 -2.89 -11.26
CA VAL A 10 -7.56 -4.08 -10.76
C VAL A 10 -8.83 -3.75 -9.98
N TYR A 11 -8.97 -2.53 -9.44
CA TYR A 11 -10.17 -2.06 -8.71
C TYR A 11 -10.81 -0.84 -9.38
N ARG A 12 -10.97 -0.88 -10.72
CA ARG A 12 -11.31 0.25 -11.60
C ARG A 12 -12.46 1.12 -11.15
N GLU A 13 -13.53 0.54 -10.64
CA GLU A 13 -14.77 1.25 -10.28
C GLU A 13 -14.96 1.38 -8.77
N HIS A 14 -13.98 0.90 -8.00
CA HIS A 14 -14.03 0.90 -6.55
C HIS A 14 -13.11 1.98 -5.96
N MET A 15 -13.47 2.46 -4.75
CA MET A 15 -12.67 3.46 -4.01
C MET A 15 -11.22 3.02 -3.78
N MET A 16 -10.97 1.71 -3.67
CA MET A 16 -9.62 1.14 -3.54
C MET A 16 -8.71 1.41 -4.74
N GLY A 17 -9.27 1.65 -5.92
CA GLY A 17 -8.52 2.01 -7.12
C GLY A 17 -8.16 3.49 -7.22
N GLN A 18 -8.73 4.34 -6.38
CA GLN A 18 -8.47 5.78 -6.45
C GLN A 18 -7.05 6.13 -5.99
N PRO A 19 -6.39 7.13 -6.63
CA PRO A 19 -5.06 7.55 -6.22
C PRO A 19 -5.08 8.12 -4.81
N ILE A 20 -4.11 7.71 -3.97
CA ILE A 20 -4.03 8.11 -2.56
C ILE A 20 -3.95 9.64 -2.39
N LYS A 21 -3.24 10.30 -3.31
CA LYS A 21 -3.09 11.77 -3.29
C LYS A 21 -4.23 12.51 -3.99
N GLY A 22 -5.20 11.78 -4.53
CA GLY A 22 -6.26 12.34 -5.34
C GLY A 22 -5.78 12.77 -6.75
N ASP A 23 -6.75 13.17 -7.56
CA ASP A 23 -6.49 13.78 -8.86
C ASP A 23 -6.19 15.26 -8.69
N ARG A 24 -5.21 15.78 -9.46
CA ARG A 24 -4.76 17.17 -9.35
C ARG A 24 -5.86 18.18 -9.67
N ASP A 25 -6.65 17.88 -10.68
CA ASP A 25 -7.70 18.81 -11.12
C ASP A 25 -8.83 18.83 -10.09
N TYR A 26 -9.20 17.65 -9.55
CA TYR A 26 -10.17 17.57 -8.49
C TYR A 26 -9.70 18.25 -7.20
N VAL A 27 -8.47 18.02 -6.78
CA VAL A 27 -7.90 18.67 -5.57
C VAL A 27 -7.92 20.19 -5.70
N SER A 28 -7.70 20.74 -6.90
CA SER A 28 -7.74 22.18 -7.14
C SER A 28 -9.13 22.81 -6.95
N THR A 29 -10.20 22.01 -7.02
CA THR A 29 -11.59 22.45 -6.84
C THR A 29 -12.11 22.36 -5.41
N LEU A 30 -11.33 21.75 -4.49
CA LEU A 30 -11.73 21.57 -3.11
C LEU A 30 -11.85 22.91 -2.38
N SER A 31 -13.01 23.12 -1.74
CA SER A 31 -13.28 24.27 -0.89
C SER A 31 -12.98 23.95 0.60
N VAL A 32 -12.87 24.99 1.41
CA VAL A 32 -12.79 24.84 2.87
C VAL A 32 -14.05 24.17 3.43
N GLU A 33 -15.18 24.39 2.82
CA GLU A 33 -16.48 23.79 3.21
C GLU A 33 -16.45 22.27 2.99
N ASN A 34 -15.98 21.80 1.82
CA ASN A 34 -15.80 20.36 1.58
C ASN A 34 -14.90 19.68 2.64
N LEU A 35 -13.82 20.36 3.05
CA LEU A 35 -12.93 19.83 4.09
C LEU A 35 -13.61 19.78 5.47
N ARG A 36 -14.42 20.80 5.81
CA ARG A 36 -15.18 20.83 7.06
C ARG A 36 -16.26 19.76 7.10
N ASP A 37 -16.97 19.57 5.99
CA ASP A 37 -17.99 18.54 5.87
C ASP A 37 -17.40 17.15 6.03
N TYR A 38 -16.27 16.89 5.37
CA TYR A 38 -15.53 15.64 5.53
C TYR A 38 -15.06 15.44 6.97
N HIS A 39 -14.50 16.48 7.60
CA HIS A 39 -14.06 16.42 8.99
C HIS A 39 -15.23 16.09 9.93
N THR A 40 -16.35 16.80 9.79
CA THR A 40 -17.53 16.59 10.63
C THR A 40 -18.13 15.19 10.45
N ALA A 41 -18.10 14.67 9.23
CA ALA A 41 -18.63 13.34 8.93
C ALA A 41 -17.78 12.19 9.50
N ASN A 42 -16.46 12.39 9.60
CA ASN A 42 -15.52 11.29 9.93
C ASN A 42 -14.88 11.39 11.31
N TYR A 43 -14.78 12.59 11.90
CA TYR A 43 -14.13 12.82 13.19
C TYR A 43 -15.18 12.96 14.30
N TYR A 44 -15.57 11.84 14.87
CA TYR A 44 -16.51 11.77 16.01
C TYR A 44 -16.07 10.66 16.98
N GLY A 45 -16.55 10.70 18.22
CA GLY A 45 -16.03 9.87 19.31
C GLY A 45 -16.02 8.36 19.02
N GLU A 46 -17.10 7.81 18.46
CA GLU A 46 -17.18 6.36 18.16
C GLU A 46 -16.23 5.91 17.04
N ASN A 47 -15.66 6.83 16.26
CA ASN A 47 -14.73 6.53 15.17
C ASN A 47 -13.26 6.72 15.55
N ILE A 48 -12.98 7.11 16.81
CA ILE A 48 -11.63 7.40 17.28
C ILE A 48 -11.24 6.39 18.34
N VAL A 49 -10.06 5.78 18.17
CA VAL A 49 -9.44 4.90 19.16
C VAL A 49 -8.09 5.48 19.54
N VAL A 50 -7.90 5.75 20.83
CA VAL A 50 -6.63 6.22 21.36
C VAL A 50 -5.90 5.06 22.04
N VAL A 51 -4.67 4.82 21.62
CA VAL A 51 -3.79 3.79 22.19
C VAL A 51 -2.51 4.44 22.69
N ALA A 52 -2.17 4.22 23.96
CA ALA A 52 -0.93 4.69 24.56
C ALA A 52 -0.12 3.50 25.08
N THR A 53 1.18 3.48 24.79
CA THR A 53 2.12 2.46 25.26
C THR A 53 3.32 3.10 25.93
N GLY A 54 3.87 2.47 26.96
CA GLY A 54 5.03 2.97 27.70
C GLY A 54 4.74 3.08 29.20
N ASP A 55 5.52 3.87 29.91
CA ASP A 55 5.33 4.17 31.34
C ASP A 55 4.27 5.27 31.52
N VAL A 56 2.99 4.89 31.32
CA VAL A 56 1.85 5.80 31.37
C VAL A 56 0.74 5.22 32.26
N SER A 57 0.06 6.09 33.03
CA SER A 57 -1.14 5.72 33.76
C SER A 57 -2.35 5.77 32.84
N HIS A 58 -3.16 4.71 32.85
CA HIS A 58 -4.40 4.63 32.08
C HIS A 58 -5.36 5.78 32.42
N GLU A 59 -5.54 6.03 33.74
CA GLU A 59 -6.45 7.06 34.25
C GLU A 59 -6.02 8.46 33.77
N GLN A 60 -4.73 8.76 33.82
CA GLN A 60 -4.22 10.05 33.31
C GLN A 60 -4.44 10.23 31.80
N ILE A 61 -4.28 9.16 31.01
CA ILE A 61 -4.56 9.21 29.58
C ILE A 61 -6.04 9.42 29.32
N VAL A 62 -6.92 8.72 30.04
CA VAL A 62 -8.37 8.91 29.92
C VAL A 62 -8.76 10.35 30.23
N ASP A 63 -8.29 10.92 31.35
CA ASP A 63 -8.58 12.30 31.73
C ASP A 63 -8.12 13.30 30.66
N GLN A 64 -6.92 13.11 30.11
CA GLN A 64 -6.38 13.97 29.05
C GLN A 64 -7.19 13.86 27.75
N VAL A 65 -7.57 12.65 27.38
CA VAL A 65 -8.38 12.39 26.17
C VAL A 65 -9.78 12.99 26.32
N GLU A 66 -10.43 12.81 27.47
CA GLU A 66 -11.73 13.41 27.76
C GLU A 66 -11.68 14.95 27.68
N GLN A 67 -10.64 15.56 28.22
CA GLN A 67 -10.46 17.02 28.12
C GLN A 67 -10.22 17.48 26.68
N ALA A 68 -9.33 16.77 25.93
CA ALA A 68 -8.95 17.16 24.59
C ALA A 68 -10.09 16.98 23.57
N PHE A 69 -10.90 15.93 23.73
CA PHE A 69 -11.99 15.58 22.81
C PHE A 69 -13.39 15.93 23.31
N SER A 70 -13.51 16.67 24.40
CA SER A 70 -14.78 17.07 25.02
C SER A 70 -15.77 17.77 24.07
N SER A 71 -15.25 18.42 23.02
CA SER A 71 -16.07 19.13 22.01
C SER A 71 -16.50 18.26 20.82
N LEU A 72 -15.98 17.03 20.71
CA LEU A 72 -16.34 16.15 19.62
C LEU A 72 -17.73 15.52 19.85
N PRO A 73 -18.58 15.45 18.81
CA PRO A 73 -19.82 14.71 18.89
C PRO A 73 -19.54 13.21 19.10
N ALA A 74 -20.35 12.54 19.91
CA ALA A 74 -20.19 11.11 20.14
C ALA A 74 -20.47 10.30 18.87
N LYS A 75 -21.47 10.72 18.07
CA LYS A 75 -21.91 10.04 16.84
C LYS A 75 -22.03 11.02 15.70
N THR A 76 -21.88 10.50 14.47
CA THR A 76 -22.26 11.25 13.27
C THR A 76 -23.66 10.86 12.81
N SER A 77 -24.37 11.81 12.21
CA SER A 77 -25.62 11.55 11.50
C SER A 77 -25.41 11.13 10.03
N VAL A 78 -24.16 11.21 9.56
CA VAL A 78 -23.81 10.90 8.16
C VAL A 78 -23.39 9.44 8.06
N PRO A 79 -24.00 8.61 7.20
CA PRO A 79 -23.52 7.25 6.95
C PRO A 79 -22.12 7.29 6.32
N THR A 80 -21.11 6.75 7.02
CA THR A 80 -19.71 6.81 6.58
C THR A 80 -19.18 5.48 6.03
N SER A 81 -19.93 4.39 6.09
CA SER A 81 -19.47 3.11 5.61
C SER A 81 -19.83 2.87 4.16
N ASN A 82 -18.84 2.90 3.28
CA ASN A 82 -18.96 2.19 2.01
C ASN A 82 -18.78 0.69 2.31
N THR A 83 -19.87 -0.06 2.26
CA THR A 83 -19.90 -1.51 2.51
C THR A 83 -19.79 -2.33 1.23
N GLU A 84 -19.58 -1.66 0.11
CA GLU A 84 -19.42 -2.31 -1.18
C GLU A 84 -18.11 -3.11 -1.18
N LYS A 85 -18.22 -4.41 -1.50
CA LYS A 85 -17.08 -5.30 -1.54
C LYS A 85 -16.20 -4.99 -2.75
N SER A 86 -14.91 -4.89 -2.53
CA SER A 86 -13.92 -4.74 -3.60
C SER A 86 -13.89 -5.97 -4.49
N VAL A 87 -13.93 -5.79 -5.79
CA VAL A 87 -13.84 -6.88 -6.78
C VAL A 87 -12.57 -6.70 -7.58
N TYR A 88 -11.73 -7.72 -7.54
CA TYR A 88 -10.51 -7.78 -8.35
C TYR A 88 -10.86 -8.09 -9.81
N VAL A 89 -10.44 -7.23 -10.73
CA VAL A 89 -10.61 -7.43 -12.17
C VAL A 89 -9.24 -7.52 -12.83
N PRO A 90 -8.87 -8.68 -13.43
CA PRO A 90 -7.61 -8.81 -14.13
C PRO A 90 -7.45 -7.77 -15.23
N ALA A 91 -6.27 -7.14 -15.30
CA ALA A 91 -5.98 -6.10 -16.25
C ALA A 91 -4.51 -6.10 -16.68
N ILE A 92 -4.25 -5.60 -17.87
CA ILE A 92 -2.91 -5.31 -18.36
C ILE A 92 -2.86 -3.80 -18.64
N LEU A 93 -1.88 -3.13 -18.05
CA LEU A 93 -1.56 -1.75 -18.32
C LEU A 93 -0.16 -1.67 -18.92
N PHE A 94 -0.06 -1.06 -20.08
CA PHE A 94 1.21 -0.74 -20.70
C PHE A 94 1.31 0.78 -20.86
N ILE A 95 2.34 1.36 -20.23
CA ILE A 95 2.66 2.79 -20.34
C ILE A 95 4.00 2.91 -21.05
N ARG A 96 3.98 3.49 -22.23
CA ARG A 96 5.20 3.80 -22.99
C ARG A 96 5.62 5.24 -22.73
N ASP A 97 6.86 5.39 -22.32
CA ASP A 97 7.50 6.69 -22.16
C ASP A 97 8.92 6.59 -22.73
N ASP A 98 9.13 7.16 -23.92
CA ASP A 98 10.39 7.05 -24.65
C ASP A 98 11.53 7.89 -24.02
N GLU A 99 11.21 8.73 -23.03
CA GLU A 99 12.20 9.50 -22.25
C GLU A 99 12.70 8.73 -21.02
N MET A 100 12.04 7.64 -20.65
CA MET A 100 12.45 6.81 -19.50
C MET A 100 13.66 5.93 -19.84
N ILE A 101 14.71 6.07 -19.06
CA ILE A 101 15.93 5.26 -19.17
C ILE A 101 15.75 3.86 -18.54
N ASN A 102 14.80 3.73 -17.63
CA ASN A 102 14.57 2.50 -16.85
C ASN A 102 13.16 1.96 -17.08
N SER A 103 13.05 0.64 -17.04
CA SER A 103 11.77 -0.06 -17.15
C SER A 103 11.25 -0.46 -15.78
N ASN A 104 9.94 -0.39 -15.62
CA ASN A 104 9.22 -0.77 -14.42
C ASN A 104 8.16 -1.82 -14.77
N VAL A 105 8.22 -3.00 -14.18
CA VAL A 105 7.25 -4.07 -14.39
C VAL A 105 6.63 -4.47 -13.06
N GLY A 106 5.32 -4.53 -13.00
CA GLY A 106 4.56 -5.05 -11.87
C GLY A 106 3.69 -6.22 -12.31
N ILE A 107 3.79 -7.34 -11.62
CA ILE A 107 2.96 -8.52 -11.82
C ILE A 107 2.22 -8.80 -10.53
N PHE A 108 0.91 -8.60 -10.51
CA PHE A 108 0.08 -8.69 -9.33
C PHE A 108 -1.10 -9.64 -9.54
N TYR A 109 -1.49 -10.31 -8.48
CA TYR A 109 -2.56 -11.29 -8.43
C TYR A 109 -3.54 -10.94 -7.33
N ASP A 110 -4.76 -11.41 -7.45
CA ASP A 110 -5.74 -11.40 -6.37
C ASP A 110 -5.21 -12.15 -5.16
N ALA A 111 -5.46 -11.61 -3.97
CA ALA A 111 -4.95 -12.17 -2.73
C ALA A 111 -5.94 -11.96 -1.58
N PRO A 112 -5.87 -12.77 -0.52
CA PRO A 112 -6.76 -12.65 0.62
C PRO A 112 -6.60 -11.33 1.38
N GLY A 113 -7.67 -10.89 2.02
CA GLY A 113 -7.65 -9.79 2.97
C GLY A 113 -7.15 -10.22 4.36
N VAL A 114 -7.02 -9.26 5.29
CA VAL A 114 -6.47 -9.52 6.65
C VAL A 114 -7.33 -10.44 7.51
N LYS A 115 -8.61 -10.63 7.17
CA LYS A 115 -9.55 -11.48 7.92
C LYS A 115 -9.65 -12.90 7.35
N ASP A 116 -8.95 -13.17 6.26
CA ASP A 116 -8.96 -14.46 5.58
C ASP A 116 -8.02 -15.46 6.27
N GLU A 117 -8.33 -16.74 6.19
CA GLU A 117 -7.53 -17.83 6.77
C GLU A 117 -6.13 -17.88 6.14
N ASP A 118 -6.02 -17.54 4.85
CA ASP A 118 -4.78 -17.57 4.09
C ASP A 118 -3.91 -16.30 4.25
N TYR A 119 -4.33 -15.32 5.06
CA TYR A 119 -3.57 -14.09 5.26
C TYR A 119 -2.10 -14.35 5.63
N TYR A 120 -1.86 -15.21 6.64
CA TYR A 120 -0.51 -15.52 7.10
C TYR A 120 0.31 -16.31 6.07
N SER A 121 -0.34 -17.13 5.26
CA SER A 121 0.29 -17.86 4.16
C SER A 121 0.86 -16.90 3.12
N PHE A 122 0.10 -15.88 2.73
CA PHE A 122 0.56 -14.85 1.80
C PHE A 122 1.60 -13.90 2.42
N LEU A 123 1.50 -13.62 3.70
CA LEU A 123 2.53 -12.86 4.42
C LEU A 123 3.88 -13.62 4.43
N LEU A 124 3.84 -14.93 4.68
CA LEU A 124 5.02 -15.79 4.60
C LEU A 124 5.55 -15.85 3.16
N LEU A 125 4.67 -16.00 2.17
CA LEU A 125 5.05 -16.04 0.76
C LEU A 125 5.78 -14.76 0.34
N LYS A 126 5.31 -13.58 0.78
CA LYS A 126 6.03 -12.32 0.57
C LYS A 126 7.46 -12.36 1.11
N HIS A 127 7.66 -12.91 2.29
CA HIS A 127 9.00 -13.03 2.88
C HIS A 127 9.87 -14.08 2.18
N LEU A 128 9.30 -15.17 1.70
CA LEU A 128 10.02 -16.18 0.93
C LEU A 128 10.50 -15.66 -0.43
N PHE A 129 9.69 -14.87 -1.12
CA PHE A 129 10.15 -14.17 -2.33
C PHE A 129 11.21 -13.12 -1.97
N GLY A 130 10.93 -12.29 -0.97
CA GLY A 130 11.84 -11.30 -0.43
C GLY A 130 12.10 -10.12 -1.37
N THR A 131 13.32 -9.64 -1.33
CA THR A 131 13.79 -8.50 -2.13
C THR A 131 15.10 -8.83 -2.82
N TYR A 132 15.31 -8.24 -3.99
CA TYR A 132 16.55 -8.30 -4.74
C TYR A 132 17.05 -6.90 -5.07
N ARG A 133 18.34 -6.67 -4.96
CA ARG A 133 18.98 -5.42 -5.37
C ARG A 133 20.42 -5.71 -5.75
N ILE A 134 20.84 -5.19 -6.90
CA ILE A 134 22.26 -5.14 -7.25
C ILE A 134 22.87 -3.99 -6.45
N ASP A 135 23.88 -4.30 -5.63
CA ASP A 135 24.67 -3.28 -4.96
C ASP A 135 25.95 -3.04 -5.78
N GLU A 136 25.98 -1.97 -6.54
CA GLU A 136 27.12 -1.61 -7.38
C GLU A 136 28.40 -1.32 -6.57
N ASN A 137 28.25 -1.01 -5.28
CA ASN A 137 29.38 -0.70 -4.38
C ASN A 137 29.84 -1.91 -3.55
N ALA A 138 29.24 -3.05 -3.73
CA ALA A 138 29.44 -4.22 -2.89
C ALA A 138 30.72 -5.05 -3.23
N GLY A 139 31.71 -4.44 -3.81
CA GLY A 139 32.92 -5.11 -4.35
C GLY A 139 33.76 -5.95 -3.37
N HIS A 140 33.61 -5.86 -2.06
CA HIS A 140 34.45 -6.61 -1.11
C HIS A 140 33.78 -7.00 0.24
N LEU A 141 32.52 -6.68 0.50
CA LEU A 141 31.85 -7.01 1.78
C LEU A 141 30.67 -8.00 1.62
N ASN A 142 30.54 -8.64 0.48
CA ASN A 142 29.28 -9.16 -0.04
C ASN A 142 28.84 -10.52 0.42
N ASP A 143 29.66 -11.28 1.09
CA ASP A 143 29.27 -12.64 1.47
C ASP A 143 28.42 -12.69 2.74
N VAL A 144 28.39 -11.62 3.51
CA VAL A 144 27.69 -11.60 4.82
C VAL A 144 26.21 -11.14 4.69
N HIS A 145 25.84 -10.45 3.62
CA HIS A 145 24.51 -9.88 3.44
C HIS A 145 23.73 -10.39 2.23
N LYS A 146 24.20 -11.44 1.56
CA LYS A 146 23.38 -12.11 0.55
C LYS A 146 22.13 -12.67 1.24
N GLN A 147 21.03 -11.96 1.14
CA GLN A 147 19.74 -12.51 1.52
C GLN A 147 19.42 -13.65 0.57
N TYR A 148 19.56 -14.89 1.05
CA TYR A 148 19.18 -16.08 0.31
C TYR A 148 17.66 -16.18 0.29
N ASN A 149 17.03 -15.46 -0.65
CA ASN A 149 15.61 -15.53 -0.91
C ASN A 149 15.38 -15.95 -2.36
N SER A 150 14.12 -16.27 -2.68
CA SER A 150 13.76 -16.74 -4.02
C SER A 150 14.09 -15.73 -5.11
N MET A 151 13.95 -14.43 -4.85
CA MET A 151 14.29 -13.36 -5.81
C MET A 151 15.77 -13.38 -6.17
N HIS A 152 16.66 -13.55 -5.19
CA HIS A 152 18.11 -13.65 -5.44
C HIS A 152 18.46 -14.86 -6.29
N SER A 153 17.82 -16.01 -6.01
CA SER A 153 18.04 -17.23 -6.78
C SER A 153 17.55 -17.14 -8.23
N MET A 154 16.44 -16.42 -8.43
CA MET A 154 15.82 -16.30 -9.77
C MET A 154 16.45 -15.21 -10.63
N LEU A 155 16.91 -14.12 -10.02
CA LEU A 155 17.31 -12.90 -10.74
C LEU A 155 18.82 -12.67 -10.73
N GLY A 156 19.60 -13.45 -9.97
CA GLY A 156 21.04 -13.25 -9.82
C GLY A 156 21.83 -13.31 -11.13
N ASP A 157 21.32 -14.06 -12.11
CA ASP A 157 21.92 -14.19 -13.44
C ASP A 157 21.34 -13.22 -14.49
N LEU A 158 20.42 -12.33 -14.09
CA LEU A 158 19.78 -11.36 -14.98
C LEU A 158 20.35 -9.95 -14.73
N PRO A 159 21.38 -9.53 -15.47
CA PRO A 159 22.08 -8.26 -15.22
C PRO A 159 21.21 -7.02 -15.48
N ASP A 160 20.15 -7.15 -16.26
CA ASP A 160 19.27 -6.04 -16.62
C ASP A 160 18.24 -5.74 -15.53
N VAL A 161 18.01 -6.65 -14.57
CA VAL A 161 17.15 -6.42 -13.42
C VAL A 161 17.98 -5.91 -12.26
N THR A 162 17.82 -4.66 -11.90
CA THR A 162 18.62 -4.03 -10.83
C THR A 162 17.95 -4.07 -9.47
N LYS A 163 16.62 -4.19 -9.44
CA LYS A 163 15.84 -4.27 -8.21
C LYS A 163 14.57 -5.07 -8.40
N ALA A 164 14.23 -5.90 -7.43
CA ALA A 164 12.92 -6.52 -7.34
C ALA A 164 12.43 -6.58 -5.89
N ASN A 165 11.12 -6.40 -5.70
CA ASN A 165 10.49 -6.48 -4.39
C ASN A 165 9.20 -7.28 -4.48
N SER A 166 8.97 -8.15 -3.50
CA SER A 166 7.67 -8.76 -3.29
C SER A 166 6.79 -7.86 -2.42
N HIS A 167 5.55 -7.70 -2.81
CA HIS A 167 4.56 -6.89 -2.13
C HIS A 167 3.32 -7.72 -1.82
N TYR A 168 2.77 -7.48 -0.64
CA TYR A 168 1.46 -7.97 -0.25
C TYR A 168 0.71 -6.83 0.43
N PHE A 169 -0.34 -6.39 -0.20
CA PHE A 169 -1.25 -5.37 0.30
C PHE A 169 -2.55 -6.07 0.70
N ALA A 170 -2.75 -6.28 1.99
CA ALA A 170 -3.95 -6.89 2.51
C ALA A 170 -4.84 -5.81 3.13
N TYR A 171 -6.09 -5.79 2.72
CA TYR A 171 -7.14 -4.89 3.20
C TYR A 171 -8.16 -5.69 4.01
N SER A 172 -9.24 -5.04 4.46
CA SER A 172 -10.23 -5.70 5.29
C SER A 172 -11.01 -6.83 4.59
N ASP A 173 -11.18 -6.74 3.27
CA ASP A 173 -12.04 -7.60 2.45
C ASP A 173 -11.38 -8.14 1.19
N CYS A 174 -10.18 -7.66 0.85
CA CYS A 174 -9.44 -8.03 -0.35
C CYS A 174 -7.94 -7.87 -0.15
N GLY A 175 -7.16 -8.28 -1.12
CA GLY A 175 -5.72 -8.05 -1.15
C GLY A 175 -5.13 -8.15 -2.54
N ILE A 176 -3.91 -7.68 -2.69
CA ILE A 176 -3.09 -7.84 -3.88
C ILE A 176 -1.73 -8.36 -3.46
N PHE A 177 -1.31 -9.45 -4.08
CA PHE A 177 0.04 -10.00 -3.93
C PHE A 177 0.77 -9.94 -5.27
N GLY A 178 2.04 -9.57 -5.25
CA GLY A 178 2.83 -9.60 -6.47
C GLY A 178 4.23 -9.08 -6.34
N ASN A 179 4.89 -8.98 -7.47
CA ASN A 179 6.28 -8.61 -7.56
C ASN A 179 6.44 -7.39 -8.46
N TYR A 180 7.28 -6.48 -8.01
CA TYR A 180 7.70 -5.30 -8.74
C TYR A 180 9.17 -5.46 -9.13
N PHE A 181 9.46 -5.22 -10.39
CA PHE A 181 10.78 -5.28 -10.98
C PHE A 181 11.16 -3.91 -11.54
N PHE A 182 12.40 -3.55 -11.35
CA PHE A 182 13.01 -2.35 -11.90
C PHE A 182 14.32 -2.74 -12.58
N GLY A 183 14.52 -2.28 -13.80
CA GLY A 183 15.68 -2.65 -14.58
C GLY A 183 15.97 -1.66 -15.71
N ASN A 184 16.96 -2.01 -16.52
CA ASN A 184 17.36 -1.24 -17.68
C ASN A 184 16.29 -1.31 -18.79
N GLU A 185 16.39 -0.44 -19.79
CA GLU A 185 15.46 -0.40 -20.94
C GLU A 185 15.31 -1.76 -21.65
N VAL A 186 16.38 -2.54 -21.72
CA VAL A 186 16.42 -3.85 -22.40
C VAL A 186 15.57 -4.90 -21.72
N PHE A 187 15.28 -4.75 -20.43
CA PHE A 187 14.50 -5.72 -19.64
C PHE A 187 13.07 -5.92 -20.13
N THR A 188 12.50 -4.98 -20.87
CA THR A 188 11.10 -5.04 -21.35
C THR A 188 10.96 -5.30 -22.85
N ARG A 189 12.07 -5.55 -23.53
CA ARG A 189 12.09 -6.01 -24.93
C ARG A 189 12.15 -7.53 -24.99
#